data_0b2983fad1509550b05e738b64478f58
#
_entry.id   0b2983fad1509550b05e738b64478f58
#
_cell.length_a   1.000
_cell.length_b   1.000
_cell.length_c   1.000
_cell.angle_alpha   90.00
_cell.angle_beta   90.00
_cell.angle_gamma   90.00
#
_symmetry.space_group_name_H-M   'P 1'
#
loop_
_entity.id
_entity.type
_entity.pdbx_description
1 polymer ?
#
loop_
_entity_poly.entity_id
_entity_poly.type
_entity_poly.pdbx_seq_one_letter_code
_entity_poly.pdbx_strand_id
1 'polypeptide(L)'
;MFENLSSKIEKALHTLRGKGSITDINVAETVKEVRKALLDADVSYPIAKEFTDKVKAEAMGRNVIQSIEPGQLMVKIVHEKLTELMGSSAVDINIKGNPAVILIAGLQGSGKTTFSAKLAYHLKNKRAKNVMLVAGDIYRPAAISQLQTLGQQIQVPVYTEEGNNNPVKIAHNAIAEARQKGVNVVIVDTAGRLAVDEDMMNEISALKRELQPQETLFVVDSMTGQDAVNTAKAFNDRIDYDGVVLTKLDGDTRGGAALTIRYTVEKPIKFVGVGEKMDALDVFHPDRMANRILGMGDVVSLVERAQEQYDEAEARKIQKKLIHNEYNFEDFLSQIAQIKKMGSMKDLVGMIPGMDKLTKNVEISDDAFKPIEAIIGSMTPYERRNPQCLNGSRKQRIAAGSGRSIQELNRFLKQFDDTRKMMKMVSKGNTKMPIRKRR
;
A
#
# COMPACT_ATOMS: atom_id res chain seq x y z
N MET A 1 -8.59 -1.30 1.45
CA MET A 1 -7.97 -2.55 0.92
C MET A 1 -8.57 -3.75 1.65
N PHE A 2 -9.15 -4.70 0.94
CA PHE A 2 -9.76 -5.94 1.49
C PHE A 2 -10.86 -5.78 2.56
N GLU A 3 -11.42 -4.60 2.76
CA GLU A 3 -12.35 -4.32 3.89
C GLU A 3 -13.57 -5.27 3.90
N ASN A 4 -14.13 -5.54 2.73
CA ASN A 4 -15.28 -6.43 2.60
C ASN A 4 -14.91 -7.89 2.91
N LEU A 5 -13.82 -8.40 2.29
CA LEU A 5 -13.31 -9.75 2.52
C LEU A 5 -12.91 -9.94 3.98
N SER A 6 -12.13 -9.01 4.54
CA SER A 6 -11.66 -9.03 5.93
C SER A 6 -12.84 -9.11 6.91
N SER A 7 -13.85 -8.23 6.75
CA SER A 7 -14.99 -8.20 7.66
C SER A 7 -15.81 -9.50 7.64
N LYS A 8 -15.93 -10.15 6.48
CA LYS A 8 -16.68 -11.41 6.32
C LYS A 8 -15.91 -12.61 6.88
N ILE A 9 -14.60 -12.70 6.58
CA ILE A 9 -13.75 -13.77 7.14
C ILE A 9 -13.65 -13.62 8.66
N GLU A 10 -13.47 -12.41 9.18
CA GLU A 10 -13.44 -12.17 10.61
C GLU A 10 -14.73 -12.61 11.29
N LYS A 11 -15.91 -12.30 10.70
CA LYS A 11 -17.19 -12.77 11.21
C LYS A 11 -17.27 -14.29 11.23
N ALA A 12 -16.85 -14.97 10.15
CA ALA A 12 -16.85 -16.42 10.06
C ALA A 12 -15.97 -17.05 11.14
N LEU A 13 -14.79 -16.51 11.39
CA LEU A 13 -13.85 -17.00 12.41
C LEU A 13 -14.25 -16.60 13.84
N HIS A 14 -14.97 -15.47 14.01
CA HIS A 14 -15.41 -15.01 15.31
C HIS A 14 -16.41 -15.98 15.98
N THR A 15 -17.20 -16.72 15.20
CA THR A 15 -18.13 -17.74 15.71
C THR A 15 -17.42 -18.88 16.48
N LEU A 16 -16.12 -19.08 16.20
CA LEU A 16 -15.29 -20.07 16.87
C LEU A 16 -14.48 -19.48 18.04
N ARG A 17 -14.28 -18.15 18.10
CA ARG A 17 -13.53 -17.49 19.18
C ARG A 17 -14.35 -17.55 20.47
N GLY A 18 -13.75 -18.01 21.55
CA GLY A 18 -14.37 -18.05 22.88
C GLY A 18 -15.24 -19.27 23.15
N LYS A 19 -15.37 -20.23 22.21
CA LYS A 19 -16.00 -21.52 22.47
C LYS A 19 -14.94 -22.47 23.04
N GLY A 20 -15.15 -22.94 24.25
CA GLY A 20 -14.25 -23.89 24.93
C GLY A 20 -14.24 -25.29 24.28
N SER A 21 -15.25 -25.61 23.46
CA SER A 21 -15.28 -26.82 22.62
C SER A 21 -15.83 -26.48 21.24
N ILE A 22 -15.23 -27.05 20.21
CA ILE A 22 -15.67 -26.94 18.80
C ILE A 22 -16.01 -28.33 18.30
N THR A 23 -17.07 -28.44 17.52
CA THR A 23 -17.51 -29.71 16.90
C THR A 23 -17.14 -29.70 15.40
N ASP A 24 -17.15 -30.91 14.78
CA ASP A 24 -17.01 -31.06 13.33
C ASP A 24 -18.01 -30.19 12.56
N ILE A 25 -19.22 -30.03 13.09
CA ILE A 25 -20.28 -29.18 12.51
C ILE A 25 -19.84 -27.72 12.52
N ASN A 26 -19.27 -27.22 13.62
CA ASN A 26 -18.81 -25.84 13.71
C ASN A 26 -17.65 -25.55 12.74
N VAL A 27 -16.72 -26.51 12.57
CA VAL A 27 -15.64 -26.39 11.57
C VAL A 27 -16.22 -26.34 10.17
N ALA A 28 -17.17 -27.24 9.83
CA ALA A 28 -17.80 -27.28 8.52
C ALA A 28 -18.59 -25.99 8.20
N GLU A 29 -19.33 -25.45 9.19
CA GLU A 29 -20.04 -24.18 9.05
C GLU A 29 -19.08 -23.00 8.82
N THR A 30 -18.00 -22.91 9.62
CA THR A 30 -16.99 -21.86 9.46
C THR A 30 -16.33 -21.92 8.09
N VAL A 31 -15.95 -23.11 7.63
CA VAL A 31 -15.35 -23.32 6.30
C VAL A 31 -16.33 -22.91 5.19
N LYS A 32 -17.62 -23.18 5.34
CA LYS A 32 -18.67 -22.74 4.42
C LYS A 32 -18.80 -21.22 4.37
N GLU A 33 -18.78 -20.54 5.52
CA GLU A 33 -18.83 -19.08 5.58
C GLU A 33 -17.56 -18.44 5.01
N VAL A 34 -16.38 -19.01 5.24
CA VAL A 34 -15.12 -18.58 4.62
C VAL A 34 -15.20 -18.71 3.10
N ARG A 35 -15.73 -19.83 2.57
CA ARG A 35 -15.95 -20.03 1.13
C ARG A 35 -16.87 -18.94 0.56
N LYS A 36 -17.97 -18.66 1.24
CA LYS A 36 -18.90 -17.60 0.84
C LYS A 36 -18.21 -16.24 0.83
N ALA A 37 -17.41 -15.92 1.83
CA ALA A 37 -16.65 -14.67 1.89
C ALA A 37 -15.69 -14.50 0.71
N LEU A 38 -15.02 -15.59 0.29
CA LEU A 38 -14.12 -15.59 -0.87
C LEU A 38 -14.89 -15.39 -2.18
N LEU A 39 -16.04 -16.07 -2.36
CA LEU A 39 -16.89 -15.89 -3.53
C LEU A 39 -17.44 -14.46 -3.63
N ASP A 40 -17.90 -13.90 -2.52
CA ASP A 40 -18.38 -12.52 -2.44
C ASP A 40 -17.26 -11.48 -2.70
N ALA A 41 -16.01 -11.90 -2.60
CA ALA A 41 -14.83 -11.11 -2.94
C ALA A 41 -14.33 -11.33 -4.39
N ASP A 42 -15.15 -11.94 -5.25
CA ASP A 42 -14.83 -12.27 -6.65
C ASP A 42 -13.71 -13.32 -6.83
N VAL A 43 -13.43 -14.14 -5.81
CA VAL A 43 -12.59 -15.33 -5.99
C VAL A 43 -13.38 -16.40 -6.74
N SER A 44 -12.80 -17.03 -7.77
CA SER A 44 -13.49 -18.05 -8.55
C SER A 44 -13.87 -19.26 -7.70
N TYR A 45 -15.00 -19.90 -8.01
CA TYR A 45 -15.53 -21.04 -7.24
C TYR A 45 -14.52 -22.21 -7.10
N PRO A 46 -13.79 -22.63 -8.16
CA PRO A 46 -12.82 -23.71 -8.04
C PRO A 46 -11.74 -23.40 -6.98
N ILE A 47 -11.21 -22.17 -6.99
CA ILE A 47 -10.18 -21.72 -6.07
C ILE A 47 -10.71 -21.64 -4.64
N ALA A 48 -11.88 -21.02 -4.46
CA ALA A 48 -12.52 -20.90 -3.15
C ALA A 48 -12.85 -22.29 -2.57
N LYS A 49 -13.28 -23.24 -3.41
CA LYS A 49 -13.54 -24.64 -3.01
C LYS A 49 -12.24 -25.33 -2.59
N GLU A 50 -11.23 -25.34 -3.44
CA GLU A 50 -9.95 -26.00 -3.15
C GLU A 50 -9.30 -25.45 -1.87
N PHE A 51 -9.28 -24.11 -1.74
CA PHE A 51 -8.78 -23.44 -0.55
C PHE A 51 -9.49 -23.94 0.71
N THR A 52 -10.83 -23.93 0.69
CA THR A 52 -11.61 -24.31 1.87
C THR A 52 -11.56 -25.82 2.15
N ASP A 53 -11.40 -26.65 1.14
CA ASP A 53 -11.20 -28.09 1.31
C ASP A 53 -9.82 -28.38 1.96
N LYS A 54 -8.75 -27.66 1.56
CA LYS A 54 -7.44 -27.70 2.21
C LYS A 54 -7.50 -27.23 3.67
N VAL A 55 -8.19 -26.12 3.95
CA VAL A 55 -8.40 -25.63 5.33
C VAL A 55 -9.11 -26.68 6.19
N LYS A 56 -10.18 -27.30 5.65
CA LYS A 56 -10.92 -28.36 6.35
C LYS A 56 -10.03 -29.57 6.65
N ALA A 57 -9.31 -30.07 5.65
CA ALA A 57 -8.41 -31.21 5.81
C ALA A 57 -7.34 -30.95 6.87
N GLU A 58 -6.72 -29.76 6.85
CA GLU A 58 -5.71 -29.36 7.82
C GLU A 58 -6.29 -29.23 9.24
N ALA A 59 -7.49 -28.65 9.36
CA ALA A 59 -8.18 -28.52 10.64
C ALA A 59 -8.49 -29.87 11.26
N MET A 60 -8.91 -30.84 10.47
CA MET A 60 -9.14 -32.22 10.93
C MET A 60 -7.83 -32.93 11.27
N GLY A 61 -6.79 -32.79 10.46
CA GLY A 61 -5.48 -33.41 10.68
C GLY A 61 -4.76 -32.88 11.92
N ARG A 62 -4.91 -31.58 12.26
CA ARG A 62 -4.34 -30.98 13.48
C ARG A 62 -5.22 -31.16 14.72
N ASN A 63 -6.31 -31.90 14.65
CA ASN A 63 -7.24 -32.10 15.76
C ASN A 63 -7.71 -30.80 16.42
N VAL A 64 -8.11 -29.82 15.60
CA VAL A 64 -8.60 -28.49 16.07
C VAL A 64 -9.65 -28.65 17.16
N ILE A 65 -10.50 -29.67 17.04
CA ILE A 65 -11.60 -29.95 17.97
C ILE A 65 -11.07 -30.28 19.38
N GLN A 66 -9.90 -30.93 19.47
CA GLN A 66 -9.27 -31.33 20.73
C GLN A 66 -8.27 -30.30 21.26
N SER A 67 -8.05 -29.19 20.53
CA SER A 67 -7.14 -28.13 20.95
C SER A 67 -7.68 -27.35 22.16
N ILE A 68 -6.79 -26.89 23.04
CA ILE A 68 -7.14 -26.00 24.16
C ILE A 68 -7.71 -24.66 23.66
N GLU A 69 -7.22 -24.18 22.50
CA GLU A 69 -7.67 -22.93 21.86
C GLU A 69 -8.05 -23.15 20.40
N PRO A 70 -9.16 -23.87 20.14
CA PRO A 70 -9.51 -24.31 18.79
C PRO A 70 -9.73 -23.14 17.81
N GLY A 71 -10.29 -22.02 18.29
CA GLY A 71 -10.53 -20.83 17.48
C GLY A 71 -9.24 -20.18 17.01
N GLN A 72 -8.21 -20.13 17.85
CA GLN A 72 -6.90 -19.57 17.47
C GLN A 72 -6.17 -20.49 16.48
N LEU A 73 -6.24 -21.81 16.70
CA LEU A 73 -5.65 -22.76 15.77
C LEU A 73 -6.30 -22.68 14.39
N MET A 74 -7.63 -22.50 14.32
CA MET A 74 -8.33 -22.32 13.05
C MET A 74 -7.91 -21.03 12.33
N VAL A 75 -7.77 -19.92 13.06
CA VAL A 75 -7.24 -18.65 12.48
C VAL A 75 -5.84 -18.86 11.91
N LYS A 76 -4.97 -19.59 12.63
CA LYS A 76 -3.61 -19.91 12.17
C LYS A 76 -3.64 -20.73 10.88
N ILE A 77 -4.47 -21.76 10.79
CA ILE A 77 -4.61 -22.60 9.59
C ILE A 77 -5.08 -21.76 8.40
N VAL A 78 -6.10 -20.92 8.57
CA VAL A 78 -6.59 -20.03 7.51
C VAL A 78 -5.50 -19.05 7.07
N HIS A 79 -4.74 -18.48 8.02
CA HIS A 79 -3.60 -17.59 7.72
C HIS A 79 -2.52 -18.31 6.87
N GLU A 80 -2.09 -19.50 7.30
CA GLU A 80 -1.09 -20.30 6.59
C GLU A 80 -1.56 -20.63 5.16
N LYS A 81 -2.83 -21.03 4.99
CA LYS A 81 -3.39 -21.35 3.67
C LYS A 81 -3.62 -20.11 2.79
N LEU A 82 -3.97 -18.97 3.35
CA LEU A 82 -4.00 -17.70 2.60
C LEU A 82 -2.60 -17.30 2.13
N THR A 83 -1.61 -17.39 3.00
CA THR A 83 -0.21 -17.10 2.65
C THR A 83 0.29 -18.01 1.54
N GLU A 84 -0.01 -19.33 1.62
CA GLU A 84 0.32 -20.31 0.59
C GLU A 84 -0.36 -19.97 -0.75
N LEU A 85 -1.64 -19.65 -0.73
CA LEU A 85 -2.42 -19.28 -1.92
C LEU A 85 -1.84 -18.04 -2.63
N MET A 86 -1.30 -17.08 -1.86
CA MET A 86 -0.68 -15.86 -2.38
C MET A 86 0.80 -16.01 -2.78
N GLY A 87 1.41 -17.19 -2.57
CA GLY A 87 2.77 -17.49 -3.04
C GLY A 87 3.82 -17.69 -1.95
N SER A 88 3.41 -17.86 -0.69
CA SER A 88 4.22 -18.20 0.50
C SER A 88 5.23 -17.14 0.94
N SER A 89 6.00 -16.55 0.02
CA SER A 89 7.02 -15.54 0.34
C SER A 89 7.06 -14.42 -0.71
N ALA A 90 7.59 -13.28 -0.30
CA ALA A 90 7.86 -12.18 -1.22
C ALA A 90 8.95 -12.57 -2.23
N VAL A 91 8.76 -12.17 -3.49
CA VAL A 91 9.74 -12.40 -4.57
C VAL A 91 10.26 -11.05 -5.03
N ASP A 92 11.56 -10.86 -4.92
CA ASP A 92 12.21 -9.61 -5.31
C ASP A 92 12.28 -9.47 -6.83
N ILE A 93 12.43 -8.22 -7.30
CA ILE A 93 12.62 -7.89 -8.71
C ILE A 93 14.05 -8.26 -9.15
N ASN A 94 14.18 -8.81 -10.35
CA ASN A 94 15.49 -9.13 -10.93
C ASN A 94 16.10 -7.90 -11.63
N ILE A 95 17.04 -7.28 -10.97
CA ILE A 95 17.80 -6.13 -11.50
C ILE A 95 19.29 -6.44 -11.72
N LYS A 96 19.58 -7.72 -12.03
CA LYS A 96 20.95 -8.17 -12.36
C LYS A 96 21.24 -7.87 -13.83
N GLY A 97 22.09 -6.89 -14.09
CA GLY A 97 22.46 -6.46 -15.45
C GLY A 97 23.15 -5.10 -15.43
N ASN A 98 23.74 -4.70 -16.56
CA ASN A 98 24.38 -3.38 -16.70
C ASN A 98 24.14 -2.81 -18.11
N PRO A 99 23.04 -2.08 -18.34
CA PRO A 99 21.89 -1.91 -17.42
C PRO A 99 21.03 -3.17 -17.35
N ALA A 100 20.30 -3.35 -16.25
CA ALA A 100 19.17 -4.28 -16.18
C ALA A 100 17.98 -3.66 -16.92
N VAL A 101 17.34 -4.42 -17.78
CA VAL A 101 16.16 -4.00 -18.56
C VAL A 101 14.89 -4.57 -17.93
N ILE A 102 13.93 -3.72 -17.64
CA ILE A 102 12.63 -4.08 -17.10
C ILE A 102 11.58 -3.69 -18.15
N LEU A 103 10.82 -4.67 -18.63
CA LEU A 103 9.72 -4.46 -19.57
C LEU A 103 8.39 -4.41 -18.84
N ILE A 104 7.60 -3.35 -19.07
CA ILE A 104 6.29 -3.17 -18.44
C ILE A 104 5.20 -3.47 -19.47
N ALA A 105 4.34 -4.44 -19.19
CA ALA A 105 3.25 -4.88 -20.06
C ALA A 105 1.88 -4.76 -19.36
N GLY A 106 0.79 -4.65 -20.14
CA GLY A 106 -0.57 -4.62 -19.61
C GLY A 106 -1.52 -3.78 -20.46
N LEU A 107 -2.82 -3.81 -20.14
CA LEU A 107 -3.84 -3.06 -20.88
C LEU A 107 -3.78 -1.56 -20.65
N GLN A 108 -4.48 -0.80 -21.50
CA GLN A 108 -4.69 0.64 -21.29
C GLN A 108 -5.45 0.89 -19.99
N GLY A 109 -5.04 1.90 -19.24
CA GLY A 109 -5.69 2.25 -17.96
C GLY A 109 -5.30 1.37 -16.79
N SER A 110 -4.48 0.31 -16.99
CA SER A 110 -3.99 -0.52 -15.89
C SER A 110 -2.95 0.15 -14.99
N GLY A 111 -2.49 1.35 -15.35
CA GLY A 111 -1.55 2.13 -14.52
C GLY A 111 -0.07 1.89 -14.85
N LYS A 112 0.29 1.35 -16.02
CA LYS A 112 1.68 1.07 -16.44
C LYS A 112 2.62 2.28 -16.29
N THR A 113 2.26 3.39 -16.93
CA THR A 113 3.08 4.61 -16.92
C THR A 113 3.31 5.16 -15.51
N THR A 114 2.26 5.18 -14.68
CA THR A 114 2.37 5.57 -13.28
C THR A 114 3.20 4.58 -12.48
N PHE A 115 3.02 3.28 -12.72
CA PHE A 115 3.83 2.24 -12.08
C PHE A 115 5.30 2.33 -12.49
N SER A 116 5.60 2.54 -13.79
CA SER A 116 6.97 2.74 -14.29
C SER A 116 7.70 3.86 -13.53
N ALA A 117 7.02 4.99 -13.32
CA ALA A 117 7.57 6.11 -12.53
C ALA A 117 7.71 5.75 -11.05
N LYS A 118 6.73 5.09 -10.43
CA LYS A 118 6.81 4.63 -9.03
C LYS A 118 7.93 3.62 -8.81
N LEU A 119 8.11 2.68 -9.74
CA LEU A 119 9.20 1.71 -9.70
C LEU A 119 10.56 2.41 -9.83
N ALA A 120 10.68 3.38 -10.74
CA ALA A 120 11.90 4.19 -10.88
C ALA A 120 12.21 4.97 -9.59
N TYR A 121 11.20 5.58 -8.98
CA TYR A 121 11.32 6.25 -7.68
C TYR A 121 11.76 5.29 -6.56
N HIS A 122 11.15 4.12 -6.48
CA HIS A 122 11.49 3.08 -5.52
C HIS A 122 12.95 2.60 -5.69
N LEU A 123 13.37 2.28 -6.93
CA LEU A 123 14.72 1.81 -7.20
C LEU A 123 15.78 2.87 -6.93
N LYS A 124 15.49 4.14 -7.26
CA LYS A 124 16.38 5.27 -6.99
C LYS A 124 16.57 5.49 -5.49
N ASN A 125 15.46 5.59 -4.74
CA ASN A 125 15.52 6.03 -3.34
C ASN A 125 15.78 4.88 -2.36
N LYS A 126 15.21 3.67 -2.61
CA LYS A 126 15.36 2.53 -1.69
C LYS A 126 16.49 1.58 -2.07
N ARG A 127 16.91 1.57 -3.34
CA ARG A 127 17.97 0.67 -3.84
C ARG A 127 19.20 1.40 -4.35
N ALA A 128 19.25 2.74 -4.26
CA ALA A 128 20.34 3.59 -4.72
C ALA A 128 20.78 3.28 -6.18
N LYS A 129 19.80 3.04 -7.09
CA LYS A 129 20.04 2.74 -8.50
C LYS A 129 19.89 3.99 -9.36
N ASN A 130 20.79 4.14 -10.35
CA ASN A 130 20.59 5.08 -11.45
C ASN A 130 19.61 4.47 -12.43
N VAL A 131 18.46 5.11 -12.63
CA VAL A 131 17.36 4.59 -13.44
C VAL A 131 17.10 5.52 -14.63
N MET A 132 16.71 4.94 -15.78
CA MET A 132 16.20 5.65 -16.95
C MET A 132 14.84 5.06 -17.31
N LEU A 133 13.87 5.92 -17.59
CA LEU A 133 12.57 5.55 -18.15
C LEU A 133 12.62 5.64 -19.67
N VAL A 134 11.92 4.77 -20.36
CA VAL A 134 11.81 4.79 -21.83
C VAL A 134 10.35 4.86 -22.23
N ALA A 135 9.98 5.88 -23.02
CA ALA A 135 8.64 6.06 -23.54
C ALA A 135 8.41 5.17 -24.78
N GLY A 136 7.92 3.94 -24.57
CA GLY A 136 7.58 3.00 -25.63
C GLY A 136 6.13 3.08 -26.10
N ASP A 137 5.26 3.88 -25.47
CA ASP A 137 3.89 4.14 -25.96
C ASP A 137 3.91 5.24 -27.03
N ILE A 138 4.30 4.85 -28.23
CA ILE A 138 4.46 5.75 -29.38
C ILE A 138 3.12 6.20 -29.99
N TYR A 139 2.03 5.51 -29.69
CA TYR A 139 0.71 5.77 -30.28
C TYR A 139 -0.04 6.90 -29.58
N ARG A 140 0.39 7.27 -28.37
CA ARG A 140 -0.28 8.28 -27.56
C ARG A 140 0.69 9.38 -27.11
N PRO A 141 0.73 10.51 -27.82
CA PRO A 141 1.61 11.64 -27.42
C PRO A 141 1.40 12.08 -25.95
N ALA A 142 0.16 12.02 -25.47
CA ALA A 142 -0.15 12.34 -24.10
C ALA A 142 0.52 11.38 -23.08
N ALA A 143 0.72 10.09 -23.42
CA ALA A 143 1.41 9.15 -22.55
C ALA A 143 2.91 9.45 -22.46
N ILE A 144 3.54 9.87 -23.56
CA ILE A 144 4.93 10.32 -23.59
C ILE A 144 5.10 11.55 -22.69
N SER A 145 4.26 12.57 -22.87
CA SER A 145 4.29 13.78 -22.05
C SER A 145 4.02 13.49 -20.58
N GLN A 146 3.11 12.55 -20.28
CA GLN A 146 2.84 12.11 -18.91
C GLN A 146 4.09 11.47 -18.29
N LEU A 147 4.77 10.56 -18.99
CA LEU A 147 5.97 9.91 -18.50
C LEU A 147 7.09 10.92 -18.26
N GLN A 148 7.27 11.90 -19.17
CA GLN A 148 8.22 13.00 -19.02
C GLN A 148 7.94 13.85 -17.77
N THR A 149 6.67 14.22 -17.53
CA THR A 149 6.25 14.98 -16.35
C THR A 149 6.55 14.20 -15.06
N LEU A 150 6.22 12.91 -15.04
CA LEU A 150 6.51 12.06 -13.90
C LEU A 150 8.02 11.89 -13.69
N GLY A 151 8.79 11.70 -14.77
CA GLY A 151 10.25 11.63 -14.72
C GLY A 151 10.88 12.89 -14.14
N GLN A 152 10.41 14.08 -14.54
CA GLN A 152 10.84 15.36 -13.96
C GLN A 152 10.51 15.45 -12.47
N GLN A 153 9.30 15.07 -12.07
CA GLN A 153 8.86 15.09 -10.68
C GLN A 153 9.76 14.25 -9.76
N ILE A 154 10.19 13.08 -10.24
CA ILE A 154 11.06 12.15 -9.47
C ILE A 154 12.55 12.32 -9.78
N GLN A 155 12.91 13.27 -10.65
CA GLN A 155 14.28 13.53 -11.12
C GLN A 155 14.95 12.27 -11.69
N VAL A 156 14.24 11.60 -12.62
CA VAL A 156 14.72 10.43 -13.38
C VAL A 156 14.65 10.79 -14.86
N PRO A 157 15.74 10.57 -15.64
CA PRO A 157 15.73 10.85 -17.08
C PRO A 157 14.74 9.96 -17.81
N VAL A 158 14.06 10.54 -18.80
CA VAL A 158 13.14 9.85 -19.70
C VAL A 158 13.70 9.92 -21.11
N TYR A 159 13.91 8.75 -21.69
CA TYR A 159 14.34 8.63 -23.08
C TYR A 159 13.13 8.65 -24.02
N THR A 160 13.18 9.48 -25.04
CA THR A 160 12.14 9.61 -26.07
C THR A 160 12.79 9.86 -27.43
N GLU A 161 12.18 9.40 -28.52
CA GLU A 161 12.60 9.73 -29.89
C GLU A 161 11.39 10.23 -30.68
N GLU A 162 11.40 11.49 -31.02
CA GLU A 162 10.36 12.09 -31.86
C GLU A 162 10.43 11.52 -33.30
N GLY A 163 9.27 11.17 -33.84
CA GLY A 163 9.15 10.66 -35.23
C GLY A 163 9.58 9.20 -35.42
N ASN A 164 10.11 8.53 -34.40
CA ASN A 164 10.40 7.10 -34.47
C ASN A 164 9.17 6.27 -34.04
N ASN A 165 8.62 5.52 -34.99
CA ASN A 165 7.43 4.69 -34.78
C ASN A 165 7.78 3.19 -34.51
N ASN A 166 9.01 2.90 -34.10
CA ASN A 166 9.44 1.54 -33.80
C ASN A 166 9.87 1.44 -32.32
N PRO A 167 9.01 0.88 -31.43
CA PRO A 167 9.30 0.81 -30.00
C PRO A 167 10.51 -0.07 -29.68
N VAL A 168 10.79 -1.10 -30.48
CA VAL A 168 11.97 -1.96 -30.32
C VAL A 168 13.25 -1.14 -30.56
N LYS A 169 13.28 -0.34 -31.63
CA LYS A 169 14.44 0.50 -31.94
C LYS A 169 14.67 1.58 -30.90
N ILE A 170 13.58 2.24 -30.43
CA ILE A 170 13.64 3.21 -29.35
C ILE A 170 14.26 2.60 -28.09
N ALA A 171 13.81 1.41 -27.71
CA ALA A 171 14.31 0.74 -26.54
C ALA A 171 15.79 0.33 -26.68
N HIS A 172 16.23 -0.16 -27.84
CA HIS A 172 17.63 -0.46 -28.11
C HIS A 172 18.52 0.77 -28.01
N ASN A 173 18.11 1.89 -28.60
CA ASN A 173 18.83 3.15 -28.55
C ASN A 173 18.93 3.70 -27.10
N ALA A 174 17.82 3.60 -26.36
CA ALA A 174 17.79 3.96 -24.93
C ALA A 174 18.78 3.12 -24.09
N ILE A 175 18.84 1.79 -24.35
CA ILE A 175 19.78 0.90 -23.65
C ILE A 175 21.23 1.25 -24.01
N ALA A 176 21.52 1.60 -25.28
CA ALA A 176 22.83 2.04 -25.70
C ALA A 176 23.25 3.35 -24.98
N GLU A 177 22.33 4.32 -24.92
CA GLU A 177 22.55 5.58 -24.20
C GLU A 177 22.72 5.34 -22.69
N ALA A 178 21.91 4.45 -22.12
CA ALA A 178 21.97 4.09 -20.70
C ALA A 178 23.36 3.53 -20.33
N ARG A 179 23.95 2.69 -21.17
CA ARG A 179 25.32 2.17 -20.98
C ARG A 179 26.36 3.27 -20.99
N GLN A 180 26.24 4.24 -21.91
CA GLN A 180 27.18 5.36 -22.00
C GLN A 180 27.08 6.29 -20.76
N LYS A 181 25.88 6.45 -20.21
CA LYS A 181 25.62 7.31 -19.05
C LYS A 181 25.78 6.61 -17.70
N GLY A 182 26.18 5.34 -17.66
CA GLY A 182 26.33 4.58 -16.41
C GLY A 182 25.02 4.34 -15.66
N VAL A 183 23.91 4.24 -16.40
CA VAL A 183 22.59 3.89 -15.85
C VAL A 183 22.56 2.42 -15.48
N ASN A 184 22.04 2.09 -14.28
CA ASN A 184 21.98 0.73 -13.78
C ASN A 184 20.74 -0.03 -14.24
N VAL A 185 19.61 0.68 -14.40
CA VAL A 185 18.31 0.08 -14.70
C VAL A 185 17.57 0.92 -15.76
N VAL A 186 17.06 0.25 -16.78
CA VAL A 186 16.22 0.83 -17.83
C VAL A 186 14.82 0.23 -17.69
N ILE A 187 13.80 1.08 -17.53
CA ILE A 187 12.39 0.67 -17.45
C ILE A 187 11.70 1.09 -18.75
N VAL A 188 11.22 0.12 -19.51
CA VAL A 188 10.53 0.35 -20.78
C VAL A 188 9.03 0.34 -20.54
N ASP A 189 8.40 1.52 -20.58
CA ASP A 189 6.95 1.68 -20.52
C ASP A 189 6.36 1.44 -21.92
N THR A 190 5.46 0.46 -22.07
CA THR A 190 4.92 0.06 -23.36
C THR A 190 3.51 0.59 -23.59
N ALA A 191 3.10 0.62 -24.85
CA ALA A 191 1.73 0.89 -25.22
C ALA A 191 0.75 -0.09 -24.53
N GLY A 192 -0.46 0.35 -24.32
CA GLY A 192 -1.57 -0.50 -23.91
C GLY A 192 -2.78 -0.23 -24.79
N ARG A 193 -3.50 -1.26 -25.17
CA ARG A 193 -4.80 -1.14 -25.83
C ARG A 193 -5.93 -1.47 -24.88
N LEU A 194 -7.16 -1.14 -25.26
CA LEU A 194 -8.36 -1.34 -24.43
C LEU A 194 -8.69 -2.82 -24.21
N ALA A 195 -8.30 -3.67 -25.16
CA ALA A 195 -8.50 -5.10 -25.08
C ALA A 195 -7.24 -5.85 -25.57
N VAL A 196 -7.17 -7.13 -25.27
CA VAL A 196 -6.13 -8.02 -25.81
C VAL A 196 -6.40 -8.22 -27.27
N ASP A 197 -5.47 -7.77 -28.14
CA ASP A 197 -5.51 -7.98 -29.58
C ASP A 197 -4.15 -8.50 -30.09
N GLU A 198 -4.15 -9.08 -31.29
CA GLU A 198 -2.97 -9.71 -31.87
C GLU A 198 -1.83 -8.71 -32.13
N ASP A 199 -2.13 -7.49 -32.59
CA ASP A 199 -1.11 -6.50 -32.90
C ASP A 199 -0.33 -6.09 -31.64
N MET A 200 -1.04 -5.81 -30.54
CA MET A 200 -0.43 -5.50 -29.27
C MET A 200 0.41 -6.68 -28.75
N MET A 201 -0.13 -7.90 -28.83
CA MET A 201 0.57 -9.09 -28.34
C MET A 201 1.82 -9.39 -29.19
N ASN A 202 1.77 -9.14 -30.49
CA ASN A 202 2.93 -9.26 -31.37
C ASN A 202 4.00 -8.21 -31.04
N GLU A 203 3.61 -6.95 -30.80
CA GLU A 203 4.53 -5.87 -30.42
C GLU A 203 5.25 -6.17 -29.09
N ILE A 204 4.51 -6.55 -28.06
CA ILE A 204 5.09 -6.89 -26.75
C ILE A 204 5.98 -8.13 -26.85
N SER A 205 5.56 -9.15 -27.63
CA SER A 205 6.38 -10.34 -27.88
C SER A 205 7.68 -10.00 -28.61
N ALA A 206 7.62 -9.10 -29.59
CA ALA A 206 8.81 -8.60 -30.27
C ALA A 206 9.74 -7.84 -29.32
N LEU A 207 9.20 -6.94 -28.52
CA LEU A 207 9.97 -6.24 -27.48
C LEU A 207 10.66 -7.22 -26.52
N LYS A 208 9.94 -8.20 -25.99
CA LYS A 208 10.51 -9.20 -25.09
C LYS A 208 11.62 -10.00 -25.75
N ARG A 209 11.40 -10.49 -26.97
CA ARG A 209 12.38 -11.28 -27.71
C ARG A 209 13.64 -10.49 -28.04
N GLU A 210 13.50 -9.26 -28.52
CA GLU A 210 14.63 -8.44 -28.98
C GLU A 210 15.43 -7.84 -27.82
N LEU A 211 14.75 -7.41 -26.74
CA LEU A 211 15.41 -6.78 -25.60
C LEU A 211 15.96 -7.78 -24.57
N GLN A 212 15.43 -9.01 -24.55
CA GLN A 212 15.75 -10.02 -23.53
C GLN A 212 15.80 -9.43 -22.12
N PRO A 213 14.70 -8.80 -21.64
CA PRO A 213 14.68 -8.11 -20.38
C PRO A 213 15.00 -9.06 -19.23
N GLN A 214 15.69 -8.56 -18.20
CA GLN A 214 15.93 -9.28 -16.95
C GLN A 214 14.65 -9.50 -16.16
N GLU A 215 13.65 -8.64 -16.41
CA GLU A 215 12.35 -8.70 -15.77
C GLU A 215 11.25 -8.19 -16.70
N THR A 216 10.19 -8.97 -16.85
CA THR A 216 8.96 -8.55 -17.54
C THR A 216 7.85 -8.52 -16.51
N LEU A 217 7.25 -7.35 -16.26
CA LEU A 217 6.21 -7.15 -15.28
C LEU A 217 4.87 -6.90 -15.98
N PHE A 218 3.88 -7.71 -15.63
CA PHE A 218 2.50 -7.51 -16.06
C PHE A 218 1.75 -6.64 -15.05
N VAL A 219 1.28 -5.49 -15.52
CA VAL A 219 0.55 -4.51 -14.69
C VAL A 219 -0.93 -4.61 -14.94
N VAL A 220 -1.69 -4.85 -13.88
CA VAL A 220 -3.14 -5.03 -13.95
C VAL A 220 -3.85 -4.22 -12.86
N ASP A 221 -5.04 -3.70 -13.21
CA ASP A 221 -5.92 -3.00 -12.30
C ASP A 221 -6.69 -4.01 -11.43
N SER A 222 -6.49 -3.97 -10.12
CA SER A 222 -7.15 -4.90 -9.18
C SER A 222 -8.66 -4.74 -9.13
N MET A 223 -9.19 -3.57 -9.55
CA MET A 223 -10.62 -3.28 -9.52
C MET A 223 -11.42 -3.96 -10.64
N THR A 224 -10.75 -4.49 -11.68
CA THR A 224 -11.41 -5.11 -12.84
C THR A 224 -11.88 -6.56 -12.58
N GLY A 225 -11.66 -7.09 -11.37
CA GLY A 225 -12.21 -8.37 -10.94
C GLY A 225 -11.77 -9.55 -11.83
N GLN A 226 -12.74 -10.33 -12.35
CA GLN A 226 -12.45 -11.51 -13.16
C GLN A 226 -11.77 -11.18 -14.51
N ASP A 227 -12.00 -10.00 -15.09
CA ASP A 227 -11.35 -9.57 -16.32
C ASP A 227 -9.84 -9.40 -16.14
N ALA A 228 -9.40 -8.99 -14.95
CA ALA A 228 -7.99 -8.97 -14.58
C ALA A 228 -7.35 -10.37 -14.69
N VAL A 229 -8.05 -11.40 -14.27
CA VAL A 229 -7.57 -12.80 -14.32
C VAL A 229 -7.46 -13.30 -15.75
N ASN A 230 -8.50 -13.06 -16.57
CA ASN A 230 -8.52 -13.46 -17.98
C ASN A 230 -7.39 -12.80 -18.76
N THR A 231 -7.20 -11.49 -18.51
CA THR A 231 -6.12 -10.72 -19.13
C THR A 231 -4.74 -11.21 -18.67
N ALA A 232 -4.56 -11.45 -17.37
CA ALA A 232 -3.31 -11.99 -16.83
C ALA A 232 -2.94 -13.31 -17.49
N LYS A 233 -3.91 -14.21 -17.68
CA LYS A 233 -3.72 -15.48 -18.34
C LYS A 233 -3.30 -15.29 -19.80
N ALA A 234 -4.03 -14.49 -20.58
CA ALA A 234 -3.74 -14.24 -21.99
C ALA A 234 -2.31 -13.69 -22.19
N PHE A 235 -1.89 -12.74 -21.36
CA PHE A 235 -0.52 -12.22 -21.40
C PHE A 235 0.50 -13.28 -20.98
N ASN A 236 0.22 -14.09 -19.95
CA ASN A 236 1.12 -15.14 -19.50
C ASN A 236 1.35 -16.19 -20.59
N ASP A 237 0.28 -16.63 -21.23
CA ASP A 237 0.33 -17.63 -22.30
C ASP A 237 1.15 -17.13 -23.52
N ARG A 238 1.17 -15.81 -23.77
CA ARG A 238 1.85 -15.22 -24.92
C ARG A 238 3.29 -14.79 -24.65
N ILE A 239 3.54 -14.16 -23.52
CA ILE A 239 4.85 -13.56 -23.23
C ILE A 239 5.53 -14.15 -22.00
N ASP A 240 4.92 -15.07 -21.26
CA ASP A 240 5.51 -15.72 -20.09
C ASP A 240 6.23 -14.72 -19.18
N TYR A 241 5.50 -13.69 -18.67
CA TYR A 241 6.07 -12.65 -17.84
C TYR A 241 6.58 -13.18 -16.48
N ASP A 242 7.47 -12.43 -15.83
CA ASP A 242 8.16 -12.89 -14.61
C ASP A 242 7.43 -12.54 -13.30
N GLY A 243 6.52 -11.57 -13.35
CA GLY A 243 5.78 -11.16 -12.17
C GLY A 243 4.59 -10.27 -12.48
N VAL A 244 3.68 -10.19 -11.52
CA VAL A 244 2.45 -9.38 -11.58
C VAL A 244 2.59 -8.16 -10.68
N VAL A 245 2.03 -7.06 -11.15
CA VAL A 245 1.87 -5.82 -10.38
C VAL A 245 0.39 -5.50 -10.30
N LEU A 246 -0.13 -5.38 -9.08
CA LEU A 246 -1.51 -4.97 -8.83
C LEU A 246 -1.55 -3.47 -8.57
N THR A 247 -2.28 -2.74 -9.40
CA THR A 247 -2.51 -1.30 -9.20
C THR A 247 -3.88 -1.04 -8.59
N LYS A 248 -4.08 0.17 -8.07
CA LYS A 248 -5.35 0.66 -7.49
C LYS A 248 -5.91 -0.21 -6.36
N LEU A 249 -5.02 -0.89 -5.63
CA LEU A 249 -5.43 -1.78 -4.55
C LEU A 249 -6.06 -1.03 -3.36
N ASP A 250 -5.80 0.27 -3.24
CA ASP A 250 -6.44 1.18 -2.28
C ASP A 250 -7.95 1.35 -2.54
N GLY A 251 -8.37 1.30 -3.81
CA GLY A 251 -9.78 1.32 -4.22
C GLY A 251 -10.46 -0.06 -4.19
N ASP A 252 -9.69 -1.14 -4.16
CA ASP A 252 -10.23 -2.50 -4.15
C ASP A 252 -10.64 -2.94 -2.74
N THR A 253 -11.95 -2.96 -2.50
CA THR A 253 -12.53 -3.45 -1.24
C THR A 253 -12.77 -4.96 -1.23
N ARG A 254 -12.77 -5.61 -2.39
CA ARG A 254 -13.04 -7.05 -2.56
C ARG A 254 -11.79 -7.89 -2.40
N GLY A 255 -10.72 -7.57 -3.12
CA GLY A 255 -9.41 -8.19 -2.99
C GLY A 255 -9.24 -9.57 -3.62
N GLY A 256 -10.26 -10.11 -4.24
CA GLY A 256 -10.24 -11.45 -4.82
C GLY A 256 -9.38 -11.58 -6.06
N ALA A 257 -9.19 -10.49 -6.80
CA ALA A 257 -8.35 -10.49 -7.99
C ALA A 257 -6.90 -10.95 -7.68
N ALA A 258 -6.31 -10.46 -6.58
CA ALA A 258 -4.96 -10.85 -6.16
C ALA A 258 -4.84 -12.36 -5.94
N LEU A 259 -5.82 -12.95 -5.20
CA LEU A 259 -5.85 -14.39 -4.91
C LEU A 259 -6.02 -15.20 -6.18
N THR A 260 -6.95 -14.78 -7.06
CA THR A 260 -7.30 -15.51 -8.27
C THR A 260 -6.20 -15.43 -9.32
N ILE A 261 -5.60 -14.25 -9.55
CA ILE A 261 -4.51 -14.08 -10.53
C ILE A 261 -3.33 -14.96 -10.15
N ARG A 262 -2.84 -14.86 -8.90
CA ARG A 262 -1.67 -15.64 -8.45
C ARG A 262 -1.88 -17.14 -8.65
N TYR A 263 -3.07 -17.64 -8.31
CA TYR A 263 -3.42 -19.04 -8.48
C TYR A 263 -3.48 -19.46 -9.96
N THR A 264 -4.09 -18.59 -10.82
CA THR A 264 -4.36 -18.94 -12.22
C THR A 264 -3.10 -18.93 -13.09
N VAL A 265 -2.21 -17.96 -12.88
CA VAL A 265 -1.01 -17.79 -13.73
C VAL A 265 0.27 -18.34 -13.09
N GLU A 266 0.21 -18.72 -11.82
CA GLU A 266 1.35 -19.26 -11.05
C GLU A 266 2.58 -18.32 -10.99
N LYS A 267 2.43 -17.05 -11.41
CA LYS A 267 3.47 -16.03 -11.37
C LYS A 267 3.39 -15.23 -10.06
N PRO A 268 4.54 -14.87 -9.46
CA PRO A 268 4.54 -14.10 -8.22
C PRO A 268 3.95 -12.71 -8.43
N ILE A 269 3.16 -12.24 -7.45
CA ILE A 269 2.86 -10.82 -7.32
C ILE A 269 4.09 -10.19 -6.68
N LYS A 270 4.69 -9.17 -7.32
CA LYS A 270 5.91 -8.52 -6.84
C LYS A 270 5.64 -7.18 -6.19
N PHE A 271 4.72 -6.40 -6.74
CA PHE A 271 4.40 -5.07 -6.25
C PHE A 271 2.90 -4.82 -6.20
N VAL A 272 2.52 -3.91 -5.30
CA VAL A 272 1.14 -3.39 -5.18
C VAL A 272 1.16 -1.86 -5.12
N GLY A 273 0.33 -1.23 -5.96
CA GLY A 273 0.06 0.20 -5.89
C GLY A 273 -1.06 0.48 -4.89
N VAL A 274 -0.74 1.28 -3.86
CA VAL A 274 -1.61 1.54 -2.71
C VAL A 274 -2.02 3.01 -2.59
N GLY A 275 -2.06 3.73 -3.69
CA GLY A 275 -2.46 5.13 -3.75
C GLY A 275 -1.83 5.87 -4.93
N GLU A 276 -2.08 7.16 -5.07
CA GLU A 276 -1.64 7.96 -6.22
C GLU A 276 -0.21 8.52 -6.09
N LYS A 277 0.30 8.74 -4.88
CA LYS A 277 1.63 9.31 -4.63
C LYS A 277 2.75 8.44 -5.20
N MET A 278 3.89 9.03 -5.53
CA MET A 278 5.04 8.32 -6.11
C MET A 278 5.66 7.29 -5.13
N ASP A 279 5.56 7.52 -3.86
CA ASP A 279 5.99 6.62 -2.79
C ASP A 279 4.96 5.52 -2.44
N ALA A 280 3.74 5.60 -3.00
CA ALA A 280 2.68 4.62 -2.76
C ALA A 280 2.85 3.36 -3.63
N LEU A 281 3.98 2.69 -3.47
CA LEU A 281 4.32 1.40 -4.06
C LEU A 281 4.94 0.51 -2.98
N ASP A 282 4.27 -0.60 -2.68
CA ASP A 282 4.75 -1.58 -1.71
C ASP A 282 5.19 -2.87 -2.41
N VAL A 283 6.20 -3.53 -1.86
CA VAL A 283 6.54 -4.92 -2.21
C VAL A 283 5.41 -5.82 -1.70
N PHE A 284 5.02 -6.81 -2.50
CA PHE A 284 3.98 -7.73 -2.09
C PHE A 284 4.51 -8.79 -1.12
N HIS A 285 3.99 -8.79 0.09
CA HIS A 285 4.30 -9.77 1.14
C HIS A 285 3.07 -10.63 1.43
N PRO A 286 3.05 -11.91 0.99
CA PRO A 286 1.89 -12.81 1.18
C PRO A 286 1.41 -12.93 2.62
N ASP A 287 2.32 -13.05 3.58
CA ASP A 287 2.04 -13.14 5.01
C ASP A 287 1.37 -11.89 5.58
N ARG A 288 1.86 -10.69 5.17
CA ARG A 288 1.27 -9.41 5.59
C ARG A 288 -0.12 -9.21 4.99
N MET A 289 -0.32 -9.63 3.73
CA MET A 289 -1.64 -9.59 3.09
C MET A 289 -2.63 -10.56 3.77
N ALA A 290 -2.19 -11.77 4.15
CA ALA A 290 -2.99 -12.69 4.93
C ALA A 290 -3.39 -12.09 6.29
N ASN A 291 -2.47 -11.41 6.99
CA ASN A 291 -2.77 -10.69 8.22
C ASN A 291 -3.83 -9.60 8.02
N ARG A 292 -3.72 -8.80 6.95
CA ARG A 292 -4.72 -7.76 6.61
C ARG A 292 -6.09 -8.36 6.33
N ILE A 293 -6.15 -9.47 5.56
CA ILE A 293 -7.41 -10.18 5.25
C ILE A 293 -8.05 -10.73 6.54
N LEU A 294 -7.27 -11.16 7.52
CA LEU A 294 -7.76 -11.68 8.80
C LEU A 294 -8.06 -10.61 9.85
N GLY A 295 -7.95 -9.33 9.52
CA GLY A 295 -8.14 -8.22 10.44
C GLY A 295 -7.09 -8.16 11.56
N MET A 296 -5.94 -8.79 11.36
CA MET A 296 -4.81 -8.81 12.32
C MET A 296 -3.90 -7.60 12.17
N GLY A 297 -4.18 -6.71 11.20
CA GLY A 297 -3.36 -5.55 10.89
C GLY A 297 -2.06 -5.90 10.19
N ASP A 298 -1.21 -4.88 10.00
CA ASP A 298 0.11 -5.03 9.39
C ASP A 298 1.13 -4.16 10.14
N VAL A 299 1.43 -4.57 11.36
CA VAL A 299 2.33 -3.83 12.26
C VAL A 299 3.75 -3.71 11.67
N VAL A 300 4.20 -4.72 10.91
CA VAL A 300 5.54 -4.72 10.31
C VAL A 300 5.67 -3.61 9.27
N SER A 301 4.72 -3.52 8.34
CA SER A 301 4.71 -2.42 7.35
C SER A 301 4.55 -1.05 8.01
N LEU A 302 3.77 -0.94 9.09
CA LEU A 302 3.65 0.31 9.84
C LEU A 302 4.99 0.73 10.46
N VAL A 303 5.71 -0.21 11.07
CA VAL A 303 7.03 0.05 11.67
C VAL A 303 8.06 0.39 10.60
N GLU A 304 8.08 -0.31 9.47
CA GLU A 304 8.98 -0.02 8.33
C GLU A 304 8.73 1.40 7.79
N ARG A 305 7.48 1.79 7.54
CA ARG A 305 7.14 3.16 7.11
C ARG A 305 7.51 4.21 8.16
N ALA A 306 7.29 3.90 9.43
CA ALA A 306 7.71 4.78 10.50
C ALA A 306 9.23 4.96 10.51
N GLN A 307 10.01 3.90 10.35
CA GLN A 307 11.48 3.95 10.30
C GLN A 307 12.01 4.70 9.07
N GLU A 308 11.41 4.53 7.89
CA GLU A 308 11.78 5.25 6.67
C GLU A 308 11.60 6.78 6.78
N GLN A 309 10.60 7.22 7.54
CA GLN A 309 10.28 8.63 7.76
C GLN A 309 10.87 9.20 9.06
N TYR A 310 11.54 8.33 9.86
CA TYR A 310 12.06 8.69 11.17
C TYR A 310 13.38 9.45 11.03
N ASP A 311 13.33 10.76 11.18
CA ASP A 311 14.53 11.59 11.37
C ASP A 311 14.93 11.56 12.86
N GLU A 312 15.95 10.74 13.16
CA GLU A 312 16.47 10.57 14.53
C GLU A 312 16.94 11.91 15.12
N ALA A 313 17.50 12.80 14.31
CA ALA A 313 17.94 14.10 14.76
C ALA A 313 16.77 15.01 15.13
N GLU A 314 15.68 14.96 14.35
CA GLU A 314 14.46 15.71 14.65
C GLU A 314 13.73 15.15 15.86
N ALA A 315 13.64 13.82 16.00
CA ALA A 315 13.06 13.17 17.17
C ALA A 315 13.82 13.51 18.47
N ARG A 316 15.16 13.52 18.45
CA ARG A 316 15.99 13.94 19.59
C ARG A 316 15.79 15.43 19.93
N LYS A 317 15.60 16.29 18.92
CA LYS A 317 15.25 17.71 19.14
C LYS A 317 13.90 17.87 19.83
N ILE A 318 12.88 17.16 19.33
CA ILE A 318 11.54 17.17 19.93
C ILE A 318 11.57 16.66 21.37
N GLN A 319 12.30 15.56 21.62
CA GLN A 319 12.45 15.02 22.98
C GLN A 319 13.10 16.05 23.94
N LYS A 320 14.17 16.73 23.50
CA LYS A 320 14.79 17.81 24.31
C LYS A 320 13.81 18.95 24.58
N LYS A 321 13.06 19.41 23.58
CA LYS A 321 12.04 20.47 23.72
C LYS A 321 10.92 20.08 24.68
N LEU A 322 10.48 18.80 24.66
CA LEU A 322 9.48 18.28 25.59
C LEU A 322 9.97 18.30 27.05
N ILE A 323 11.23 17.89 27.27
CA ILE A 323 11.85 17.91 28.62
C ILE A 323 11.92 19.33 29.14
N HIS A 324 12.29 20.31 28.29
CA HIS A 324 12.44 21.73 28.65
C HIS A 324 11.14 22.54 28.60
N ASN A 325 9.99 21.93 28.31
CA ASN A 325 8.70 22.63 28.14
C ASN A 325 8.65 23.61 26.95
N GLU A 326 9.48 23.41 25.94
CA GLU A 326 9.61 24.28 24.76
C GLU A 326 8.82 23.77 23.55
N TYR A 327 8.11 22.64 23.70
CA TYR A 327 7.27 22.09 22.63
C TYR A 327 6.10 23.02 22.31
N ASN A 328 5.99 23.41 21.02
CA ASN A 328 5.11 24.48 20.55
C ASN A 328 4.28 24.04 19.31
N PHE A 329 3.51 24.96 18.74
CA PHE A 329 2.65 24.65 17.57
C PHE A 329 3.43 24.43 16.27
N GLU A 330 4.65 25.00 16.11
CA GLU A 330 5.52 24.71 14.95
C GLU A 330 5.99 23.25 15.00
N ASP A 331 6.39 22.77 16.18
CA ASP A 331 6.78 21.36 16.38
C ASP A 331 5.60 20.41 16.12
N PHE A 332 4.40 20.80 16.52
CA PHE A 332 3.18 20.03 16.28
C PHE A 332 2.84 19.95 14.79
N LEU A 333 2.96 21.05 14.03
CA LEU A 333 2.80 21.05 12.59
C LEU A 333 3.83 20.15 11.89
N SER A 334 5.11 20.17 12.34
CA SER A 334 6.15 19.29 11.80
C SER A 334 5.77 17.83 11.99
N GLN A 335 5.25 17.45 13.17
CA GLN A 335 4.76 16.09 13.42
C GLN A 335 3.57 15.70 12.53
N ILE A 336 2.60 16.60 12.33
CA ILE A 336 1.49 16.35 11.40
C ILE A 336 2.04 16.12 9.97
N ALA A 337 3.00 16.94 9.55
CA ALA A 337 3.62 16.78 8.24
C ALA A 337 4.35 15.44 8.08
N GLN A 338 5.03 14.96 9.12
CA GLN A 338 5.66 13.64 9.14
C GLN A 338 4.62 12.52 9.05
N ILE A 339 3.54 12.58 9.83
CA ILE A 339 2.44 11.59 9.76
C ILE A 339 1.84 11.56 8.34
N LYS A 340 1.60 12.72 7.72
CA LYS A 340 1.09 12.80 6.35
C LYS A 340 2.05 12.20 5.30
N LYS A 341 3.35 12.20 5.57
CA LYS A 341 4.35 11.55 4.71
C LYS A 341 4.33 10.03 4.81
N MET A 342 3.88 9.46 5.94
CA MET A 342 3.80 8.01 6.13
C MET A 342 2.69 7.32 5.32
N GLY A 343 1.80 8.07 4.70
CA GLY A 343 0.68 7.58 3.90
C GLY A 343 -0.65 8.20 4.29
N SER A 344 -1.77 7.63 3.80
CA SER A 344 -3.09 8.10 4.20
C SER A 344 -3.39 7.71 5.66
N MET A 345 -4.13 8.57 6.38
CA MET A 345 -4.56 8.25 7.76
C MET A 345 -5.39 6.97 7.81
N LYS A 346 -6.19 6.72 6.79
CA LYS A 346 -7.01 5.50 6.68
C LYS A 346 -6.13 4.26 6.61
N ASP A 347 -5.06 4.29 5.82
CA ASP A 347 -4.14 3.17 5.67
C ASP A 347 -3.36 2.90 6.96
N LEU A 348 -2.85 3.97 7.61
CA LEU A 348 -2.10 3.85 8.86
C LEU A 348 -2.95 3.24 9.98
N VAL A 349 -4.20 3.67 10.10
CA VAL A 349 -5.15 3.12 11.08
C VAL A 349 -5.49 1.66 10.76
N GLY A 350 -5.67 1.31 9.47
CA GLY A 350 -5.92 -0.06 9.03
C GLY A 350 -4.75 -1.03 9.29
N MET A 351 -3.52 -0.52 9.49
CA MET A 351 -2.36 -1.34 9.87
C MET A 351 -2.32 -1.68 11.37
N ILE A 352 -3.09 -0.98 12.20
CA ILE A 352 -3.12 -1.22 13.65
C ILE A 352 -4.19 -2.26 13.99
N PRO A 353 -3.84 -3.40 14.64
CA PRO A 353 -4.78 -4.43 14.98
C PRO A 353 -5.96 -3.91 15.82
N GLY A 354 -7.20 -4.18 15.37
CA GLY A 354 -8.42 -3.84 16.10
C GLY A 354 -8.87 -2.37 16.03
N MET A 355 -8.11 -1.47 15.40
CA MET A 355 -8.53 -0.08 15.20
C MET A 355 -9.66 0.06 14.18
N ASP A 356 -9.76 -0.83 13.21
CA ASP A 356 -10.86 -0.87 12.22
C ASP A 356 -12.25 -0.88 12.88
N LYS A 357 -12.36 -1.54 14.05
CA LYS A 357 -13.64 -1.61 14.80
C LYS A 357 -14.00 -0.32 15.50
N LEU A 358 -12.99 0.43 15.96
CA LEU A 358 -13.18 1.70 16.67
C LEU A 358 -13.48 2.84 15.69
N THR A 359 -13.10 2.70 14.43
CA THR A 359 -13.18 3.74 13.41
C THR A 359 -14.30 3.55 12.39
N LYS A 360 -15.05 2.43 12.44
CA LYS A 360 -16.16 2.13 11.50
C LYS A 360 -17.24 3.22 11.39
N ASN A 361 -17.40 4.06 12.44
CA ASN A 361 -18.36 5.14 12.49
C ASN A 361 -17.69 6.54 12.44
N VAL A 362 -16.42 6.62 12.13
CA VAL A 362 -15.67 7.88 12.05
C VAL A 362 -15.04 7.96 10.67
N GLU A 363 -15.46 8.91 9.85
CA GLU A 363 -14.77 9.23 8.60
C GLU A 363 -13.36 9.74 8.92
N ILE A 364 -12.39 8.83 8.85
CA ILE A 364 -10.97 9.19 8.92
C ILE A 364 -10.57 9.60 7.51
N SER A 365 -10.63 10.89 7.25
CA SER A 365 -10.13 11.47 6.02
C SER A 365 -8.75 12.09 6.24
N ASP A 366 -7.96 12.16 5.19
CA ASP A 366 -6.67 12.90 5.18
C ASP A 366 -6.89 14.38 5.50
N ASP A 367 -8.14 14.84 5.40
CA ASP A 367 -8.59 16.20 5.74
C ASP A 367 -8.77 16.44 7.24
N ALA A 368 -8.65 15.40 8.08
CA ALA A 368 -8.83 15.51 9.54
C ALA A 368 -7.89 16.55 10.18
N PHE A 369 -6.73 16.78 9.58
CA PHE A 369 -5.77 17.80 10.06
C PHE A 369 -5.99 19.20 9.48
N LYS A 370 -6.75 19.37 8.40
CA LYS A 370 -7.02 20.68 7.78
C LYS A 370 -7.54 21.76 8.76
N PRO A 371 -8.52 21.42 9.65
CA PRO A 371 -8.98 22.37 10.65
C PRO A 371 -7.87 22.84 11.59
N ILE A 372 -7.00 21.93 12.02
CA ILE A 372 -5.88 22.21 12.92
C ILE A 372 -4.84 23.06 12.20
N GLU A 373 -4.49 22.73 10.99
CA GLU A 373 -3.57 23.51 10.14
C GLU A 373 -4.08 24.92 9.88
N ALA A 374 -5.38 25.10 9.63
CA ALA A 374 -6.01 26.41 9.46
C ALA A 374 -5.91 27.25 10.74
N ILE A 375 -6.19 26.63 11.90
CA ILE A 375 -6.08 27.30 13.22
C ILE A 375 -4.63 27.77 13.44
N ILE A 376 -3.64 26.88 13.29
CA ILE A 376 -2.23 27.22 13.52
C ILE A 376 -1.74 28.18 12.44
N GLY A 377 -2.20 28.02 11.18
CA GLY A 377 -1.92 28.92 10.06
C GLY A 377 -2.33 30.37 10.34
N SER A 378 -3.43 30.55 11.08
CA SER A 378 -3.96 31.86 11.48
C SER A 378 -3.24 32.50 12.68
N MET A 379 -2.32 31.79 13.32
CA MET A 379 -1.46 32.32 14.38
C MET A 379 -0.24 33.04 13.79
N THR A 380 0.21 34.09 14.44
CA THR A 380 1.49 34.74 14.13
C THR A 380 2.66 33.80 14.48
N PRO A 381 3.86 33.96 13.89
CA PRO A 381 5.05 33.17 14.26
C PRO A 381 5.37 33.23 15.76
N TYR A 382 5.15 34.36 16.42
CA TYR A 382 5.33 34.51 17.85
C TYR A 382 4.33 33.65 18.65
N GLU A 383 3.06 33.63 18.26
CA GLU A 383 2.01 32.84 18.92
C GLU A 383 2.22 31.35 18.72
N ARG A 384 2.72 30.93 17.56
CA ARG A 384 3.06 29.52 17.29
C ARG A 384 4.16 29.01 18.22
N ARG A 385 5.18 29.85 18.48
CA ARG A 385 6.31 29.51 19.36
C ARG A 385 5.98 29.64 20.83
N ASN A 386 5.00 30.47 21.19
CA ASN A 386 4.64 30.80 22.60
C ASN A 386 3.17 30.51 22.88
N PRO A 387 2.75 29.23 23.00
CA PRO A 387 1.35 28.86 23.22
C PRO A 387 0.68 29.54 24.41
N GLN A 388 1.47 29.87 25.44
CA GLN A 388 1.00 30.52 26.66
C GLN A 388 0.58 31.99 26.47
N CYS A 389 0.92 32.63 25.32
CA CYS A 389 0.56 34.03 25.07
C CYS A 389 -0.89 34.24 24.59
N LEU A 390 -1.62 33.13 24.33
CA LEU A 390 -2.96 33.17 23.74
C LEU A 390 -4.04 33.63 24.75
N ASN A 391 -4.31 34.93 24.75
CA ASN A 391 -5.43 35.52 25.48
C ASN A 391 -6.75 35.50 24.69
N GLY A 392 -7.83 35.98 25.29
CA GLY A 392 -9.18 35.97 24.73
C GLY A 392 -9.26 36.71 23.37
N SER A 393 -8.68 37.87 23.22
CA SER A 393 -8.67 38.68 21.99
C SER A 393 -7.92 37.97 20.88
N ARG A 394 -6.76 37.37 21.14
CA ARG A 394 -5.98 36.60 20.19
C ARG A 394 -6.74 35.36 19.72
N LYS A 395 -7.39 34.66 20.64
CA LYS A 395 -8.24 33.48 20.31
C LYS A 395 -9.38 33.86 19.39
N GLN A 396 -10.06 34.99 19.62
CA GLN A 396 -11.12 35.49 18.73
C GLN A 396 -10.60 35.76 17.32
N ARG A 397 -9.45 36.46 17.20
CA ARG A 397 -8.82 36.74 15.92
C ARG A 397 -8.41 35.47 15.19
N ILE A 398 -7.79 34.51 15.88
CA ILE A 398 -7.37 33.23 15.30
C ILE A 398 -8.59 32.43 14.83
N ALA A 399 -9.65 32.36 15.62
CA ALA A 399 -10.89 31.69 15.27
C ALA A 399 -11.50 32.29 13.99
N ALA A 400 -11.62 33.61 13.93
CA ALA A 400 -12.12 34.34 12.76
C ALA A 400 -11.23 34.09 11.52
N GLY A 401 -9.90 34.19 11.66
CA GLY A 401 -8.94 34.01 10.56
C GLY A 401 -8.89 32.57 10.02
N SER A 402 -9.17 31.57 10.85
CA SER A 402 -9.20 30.16 10.46
C SER A 402 -10.57 29.69 9.93
N GLY A 403 -11.61 30.53 9.99
CA GLY A 403 -12.99 30.16 9.68
C GLY A 403 -13.55 29.09 10.63
N ARG A 404 -13.04 29.03 11.88
CA ARG A 404 -13.46 28.08 12.90
C ARG A 404 -14.11 28.78 14.10
N SER A 405 -14.96 28.04 14.81
CA SER A 405 -15.57 28.58 16.03
C SER A 405 -14.54 28.68 17.17
N ILE A 406 -14.80 29.58 18.13
CA ILE A 406 -13.96 29.72 19.31
C ILE A 406 -14.00 28.44 20.18
N GLN A 407 -15.08 27.67 20.09
CA GLN A 407 -15.23 26.39 20.77
C GLN A 407 -14.29 25.35 20.21
N GLU A 408 -14.17 25.24 18.87
CA GLU A 408 -13.24 24.33 18.19
C GLU A 408 -11.79 24.71 18.52
N LEU A 409 -11.47 26.00 18.48
CA LEU A 409 -10.14 26.50 18.88
C LEU A 409 -9.81 26.09 20.32
N ASN A 410 -10.72 26.34 21.28
CA ASN A 410 -10.47 25.97 22.67
C ASN A 410 -10.34 24.45 22.86
N ARG A 411 -11.11 23.65 22.12
CA ARG A 411 -10.98 22.18 22.11
C ARG A 411 -9.60 21.77 21.63
N PHE A 412 -9.15 22.34 20.51
CA PHE A 412 -7.80 22.10 19.99
C PHE A 412 -6.71 22.46 20.98
N LEU A 413 -6.76 23.65 21.58
CA LEU A 413 -5.77 24.09 22.57
C LEU A 413 -5.71 23.14 23.79
N LYS A 414 -6.86 22.66 24.25
CA LYS A 414 -6.92 21.65 25.32
C LYS A 414 -6.29 20.32 24.90
N GLN A 415 -6.60 19.84 23.69
CA GLN A 415 -6.01 18.61 23.16
C GLN A 415 -4.50 18.73 23.00
N PHE A 416 -4.00 19.87 22.54
CA PHE A 416 -2.57 20.15 22.43
C PHE A 416 -1.88 20.10 23.81
N ASP A 417 -2.46 20.74 24.82
CA ASP A 417 -1.92 20.71 26.17
C ASP A 417 -1.92 19.31 26.78
N ASP A 418 -2.98 18.53 26.55
CA ASP A 418 -3.09 17.16 27.06
C ASP A 418 -2.06 16.25 26.33
N THR A 419 -1.87 16.42 25.03
CA THR A 419 -0.85 15.70 24.24
C THR A 419 0.55 16.05 24.76
N ARG A 420 0.86 17.33 24.99
CA ARG A 420 2.14 17.79 25.52
C ARG A 420 2.44 17.18 26.91
N LYS A 421 1.43 17.10 27.78
CA LYS A 421 1.56 16.47 29.11
C LYS A 421 1.83 14.96 28.98
N MET A 422 1.09 14.27 28.12
CA MET A 422 1.27 12.83 27.88
C MET A 422 2.67 12.52 27.35
N MET A 423 3.12 13.24 26.31
CA MET A 423 4.46 13.07 25.75
C MET A 423 5.57 13.34 26.77
N LYS A 424 5.38 14.32 27.64
CA LYS A 424 6.33 14.60 28.71
C LYS A 424 6.39 13.48 29.76
N MET A 425 5.26 12.81 30.05
CA MET A 425 5.25 11.66 30.98
C MET A 425 6.01 10.47 30.35
N VAL A 426 5.79 10.19 29.06
CA VAL A 426 6.47 9.12 28.34
C VAL A 426 7.97 9.39 28.24
N SER A 427 8.39 10.62 27.93
CA SER A 427 9.80 11.00 27.80
C SER A 427 10.59 10.95 29.11
N LYS A 428 9.91 11.00 30.27
CA LYS A 428 10.51 10.87 31.61
C LYS A 428 10.58 9.44 32.14
N GLY A 429 10.25 8.42 31.32
CA GLY A 429 10.32 7.01 31.71
C GLY A 429 9.24 6.55 32.71
N ASN A 430 8.21 7.35 32.97
CA ASN A 430 7.13 7.02 33.88
C ASN A 430 5.98 6.32 33.15
N THR A 431 6.10 5.01 32.90
CA THR A 431 5.13 4.16 32.20
C THR A 431 3.97 3.68 33.06
N LYS A 432 3.37 4.52 33.90
CA LYS A 432 2.07 4.22 34.50
C LYS A 432 0.99 5.02 33.75
N MET A 433 0.36 4.43 32.76
CA MET A 433 -0.88 4.96 32.18
C MET A 433 -1.97 4.99 33.27
N PRO A 434 -2.61 6.12 33.54
CA PRO A 434 -3.79 6.15 34.41
C PRO A 434 -4.97 5.57 33.60
N ILE A 435 -5.33 4.30 33.89
CA ILE A 435 -6.59 3.73 33.42
C ILE A 435 -7.72 4.50 34.12
N ARG A 436 -8.36 5.38 33.36
CA ARG A 436 -9.53 6.12 33.82
C ARG A 436 -10.70 5.14 34.00
N LYS A 437 -10.96 4.68 35.22
CA LYS A 437 -12.19 3.95 35.59
C LYS A 437 -13.38 4.86 35.24
N ARG A 438 -14.18 4.45 34.27
CA ARG A 438 -15.52 5.02 34.05
C ARG A 438 -16.38 4.66 35.28
N ARG A 439 -16.89 5.67 35.95
CA ARG A 439 -18.08 5.57 36.79
C ARG A 439 -19.32 5.73 35.90
#